data_44dd0d9a32a6ba368f2c5351ba547331
#
_entry.id   44dd0d9a32a6ba368f2c5351ba547331
#
_cell.length_a   1.000
_cell.length_b   1.000
_cell.length_c   1.000
_cell.angle_alpha   90.00
_cell.angle_beta   90.00
_cell.angle_gamma   90.00
#
_symmetry.space_group_name_H-M   'P 1'
#
loop_
_entity.id
_entity.type
_entity.pdbx_description
1 polymer ?
#
loop_
_entity_poly.entity_id
_entity_poly.type
_entity_poly.pdbx_seq_one_letter_code
_entity_poly.pdbx_strand_id
1 'polypeptide(L)'
;MIKAVLFDLDGVLVDSRELHYHCLNEALKSIDEKYTIDREEHLSTYDGLPTTKKLNKLTEKKGLPKDYHDKVWKKKQEATVNFINNRVSPDKKITNLLKSLKEQGFKMCVCSNSIRETTKMILLRKGLIEYIEFYVTNEDVKHPKPNPEMYLKAMINLGLSPKECVIVEDSHIGRKAAILSGAYLCGVMNMNDVELSKIQYTIDKANANSKINPKWQGGKMNVLIPMAGAGSRFQKAGFTFPKPLIEVRGKPMIQTVVENINVDAKHIFIVQEDHYHKYSLKETLEMISPNCEIVTVNGVTEGAACTTLLAKSLIDNNEPLLIANSDQFVEWDSNEFMYSMVGDNIDGGILTFYSTHPKWSYAKLDENGFVSEVQEKKPISDKATVGIYYWTKGSDYVKYAEQMIKGNARVNNEFYVCPVYNEAINDNKKIKIFDIPKMWGLGTPEDLKYFLENQGKEESDPDLWVNAPNPNE
;
A
#
# COMPACT_ATOMS: atom_id res chain seq x y z
N MET A 1 -24.06 -3.08 12.47
CA MET A 1 -24.20 -1.63 12.21
C MET A 1 -23.11 -0.89 12.96
N ILE A 2 -22.44 0.07 12.32
CA ILE A 2 -21.36 0.85 12.93
C ILE A 2 -21.91 1.73 14.03
N LYS A 3 -21.21 1.80 15.16
CA LYS A 3 -21.56 2.56 16.36
C LYS A 3 -20.47 3.51 16.85
N ALA A 4 -19.21 3.29 16.42
CA ALA A 4 -18.10 4.12 16.83
C ALA A 4 -17.13 4.41 15.68
N VAL A 5 -16.48 5.58 15.77
CA VAL A 5 -15.36 6.00 14.92
C VAL A 5 -14.15 6.28 15.82
N LEU A 6 -13.08 5.52 15.59
CA LEU A 6 -11.82 5.64 16.31
C LEU A 6 -10.82 6.38 15.41
N PHE A 7 -10.20 7.41 15.95
CA PHE A 7 -9.27 8.24 15.17
C PHE A 7 -7.84 8.01 15.62
N ASP A 8 -6.91 7.94 14.69
CA ASP A 8 -5.53 8.31 15.01
C ASP A 8 -5.46 9.83 15.27
N LEU A 9 -4.36 10.27 15.87
CA LEU A 9 -4.13 11.67 16.16
C LEU A 9 -3.26 12.34 15.10
N ASP A 10 -2.07 11.77 14.92
CA ASP A 10 -0.97 12.36 14.13
C ASP A 10 -1.20 12.14 12.64
N GLY A 11 -1.37 13.21 11.85
CA GLY A 11 -1.72 13.11 10.43
C GLY A 11 -3.21 12.95 10.15
N VAL A 12 -4.04 12.68 11.17
CA VAL A 12 -5.50 12.56 11.07
C VAL A 12 -6.22 13.76 11.67
N LEU A 13 -6.05 14.02 12.96
CA LEU A 13 -6.67 15.16 13.66
C LEU A 13 -5.75 16.37 13.77
N VAL A 14 -4.46 16.16 13.62
CA VAL A 14 -3.43 17.21 13.62
C VAL A 14 -2.37 16.92 12.58
N ASP A 15 -1.92 17.93 11.87
CA ASP A 15 -0.73 17.81 11.03
C ASP A 15 0.53 17.88 11.89
N SER A 16 1.08 16.71 12.20
CA SER A 16 2.21 16.55 13.14
C SER A 16 3.53 16.17 12.44
N ARG A 17 3.55 15.98 11.11
CA ARG A 17 4.78 15.60 10.37
C ARG A 17 5.88 16.62 10.60
N GLU A 18 5.59 17.90 10.40
CA GLU A 18 6.55 19.00 10.64
C GLU A 18 6.92 19.10 12.13
N LEU A 19 5.96 18.92 13.03
CA LEU A 19 6.21 18.90 14.46
C LEU A 19 7.27 17.86 14.83
N HIS A 20 7.10 16.62 14.38
CA HIS A 20 8.02 15.54 14.75
C HIS A 20 9.40 15.70 14.13
N TYR A 21 9.49 16.22 12.92
CA TYR A 21 10.73 16.54 12.23
C TYR A 21 11.51 17.64 12.96
N HIS A 22 10.88 18.78 13.19
CA HIS A 22 11.52 19.92 13.83
C HIS A 22 11.92 19.64 15.26
N CYS A 23 11.04 19.04 16.08
CA CYS A 23 11.34 18.76 17.47
C CYS A 23 12.46 17.72 17.66
N LEU A 24 12.54 16.72 16.76
CA LEU A 24 13.63 15.76 16.80
C LEU A 24 14.97 16.43 16.43
N ASN A 25 14.99 17.23 15.36
CA ASN A 25 16.21 17.91 14.93
C ASN A 25 16.66 18.97 15.94
N GLU A 26 15.76 19.70 16.57
CA GLU A 26 16.08 20.63 17.66
C GLU A 26 16.78 19.89 18.82
N ALA A 27 16.24 18.73 19.20
CA ALA A 27 16.82 17.92 20.26
C ALA A 27 18.20 17.36 19.85
N LEU A 28 18.36 16.85 18.62
CA LEU A 28 19.63 16.33 18.10
C LEU A 28 20.68 17.44 18.00
N LYS A 29 20.31 18.60 17.49
CA LYS A 29 21.21 19.76 17.38
C LYS A 29 21.72 20.23 18.75
N SER A 30 20.94 20.04 19.81
CA SER A 30 21.40 20.35 21.18
C SER A 30 22.50 19.42 21.69
N ILE A 31 22.77 18.32 21.02
CA ILE A 31 23.87 17.40 21.29
C ILE A 31 25.04 17.69 20.34
N ASP A 32 24.80 17.57 19.04
CA ASP A 32 25.76 17.90 17.98
C ASP A 32 24.99 17.98 16.64
N GLU A 33 25.30 18.96 15.81
CA GLU A 33 24.66 19.19 14.51
C GLU A 33 24.82 18.02 13.53
N LYS A 34 25.89 17.23 13.67
CA LYS A 34 26.13 16.03 12.83
C LYS A 34 25.06 14.95 12.97
N TYR A 35 24.31 14.92 14.07
CA TYR A 35 23.24 13.94 14.27
C TYR A 35 21.91 14.38 13.67
N THR A 36 21.80 15.62 13.20
CA THR A 36 20.57 16.09 12.55
C THR A 36 20.27 15.26 11.30
N ILE A 37 18.97 15.17 10.99
CA ILE A 37 18.44 14.44 9.83
C ILE A 37 17.84 15.43 8.86
N ASP A 38 18.04 15.23 7.57
CA ASP A 38 17.34 16.00 6.56
C ASP A 38 15.90 15.51 6.37
N ARG A 39 15.11 16.20 5.53
CA ARG A 39 13.70 15.88 5.34
C ARG A 39 13.50 14.57 4.61
N GLU A 40 14.33 14.25 3.64
CA GLU A 40 14.29 12.98 2.91
C GLU A 40 14.63 11.82 3.83
N GLU A 41 15.66 11.96 4.65
CA GLU A 41 16.06 10.97 5.65
C GLU A 41 14.98 10.78 6.72
N HIS A 42 14.30 11.87 7.14
CA HIS A 42 13.18 11.78 8.06
C HIS A 42 12.05 10.94 7.47
N LEU A 43 11.59 11.25 6.27
CA LEU A 43 10.47 10.57 5.62
C LEU A 43 10.78 9.11 5.30
N SER A 44 11.99 8.81 4.81
CA SER A 44 12.36 7.47 4.36
C SER A 44 12.72 6.50 5.50
N THR A 45 13.15 7.01 6.66
CA THR A 45 13.76 6.16 7.70
C THR A 45 13.09 6.30 9.07
N TYR A 46 12.61 7.49 9.42
CA TYR A 46 12.21 7.80 10.79
C TYR A 46 10.73 8.11 10.96
N ASP A 47 10.02 8.47 9.90
CA ASP A 47 8.61 8.83 10.01
C ASP A 47 7.75 7.67 10.51
N GLY A 48 6.74 7.97 11.34
CA GLY A 48 5.85 6.99 11.97
C GLY A 48 6.49 6.12 13.07
N LEU A 49 7.83 6.12 13.25
CA LEU A 49 8.48 5.32 14.28
C LEU A 49 8.37 5.96 15.67
N PRO A 50 8.21 5.16 16.75
CA PRO A 50 8.38 5.64 18.12
C PRO A 50 9.76 6.27 18.34
N THR A 51 9.85 7.28 19.21
CA THR A 51 11.12 8.01 19.44
C THR A 51 12.27 7.10 19.86
N THR A 52 12.01 6.08 20.66
CA THR A 52 13.02 5.09 21.06
C THR A 52 13.60 4.32 19.87
N LYS A 53 12.76 3.91 18.92
CA LYS A 53 13.23 3.25 17.68
C LYS A 53 14.00 4.22 16.79
N LYS A 54 13.59 5.49 16.71
CA LYS A 54 14.34 6.54 15.99
C LYS A 54 15.74 6.72 16.56
N LEU A 55 15.87 6.79 17.88
CA LEU A 55 17.17 6.92 18.57
C LEU A 55 18.08 5.73 18.35
N ASN A 56 17.56 4.50 18.39
CA ASN A 56 18.33 3.31 18.06
C ASN A 56 18.87 3.34 16.62
N LYS A 57 18.01 3.70 15.65
CA LYS A 57 18.44 3.87 14.25
C LYS A 57 19.49 4.98 14.08
N LEU A 58 19.39 6.08 14.83
CA LEU A 58 20.39 7.14 14.84
C LEU A 58 21.74 6.65 15.41
N THR A 59 21.70 5.78 16.43
CA THR A 59 22.92 5.11 16.93
C THR A 59 23.56 4.26 15.82
N GLU A 60 22.77 3.46 15.12
CA GLU A 60 23.25 2.57 14.05
C GLU A 60 23.78 3.35 12.83
N LYS A 61 23.03 4.36 12.38
CA LYS A 61 23.32 5.07 11.13
C LYS A 61 24.29 6.26 11.28
N LYS A 62 24.21 6.99 12.40
CA LYS A 62 24.98 8.23 12.63
C LYS A 62 25.89 8.17 13.85
N GLY A 63 25.97 7.03 14.54
CA GLY A 63 26.83 6.86 15.70
C GLY A 63 26.39 7.69 16.92
N LEU A 64 25.10 8.00 17.07
CA LEU A 64 24.59 8.68 18.27
C LEU A 64 24.83 7.79 19.49
N PRO A 65 25.63 8.23 20.49
CA PRO A 65 25.87 7.43 21.68
C PRO A 65 24.58 7.17 22.47
N LYS A 66 24.40 5.96 22.94
CA LYS A 66 23.20 5.57 23.71
C LYS A 66 23.00 6.41 24.97
N ASP A 67 24.09 6.87 25.58
CA ASP A 67 24.05 7.73 26.77
C ASP A 67 23.34 9.07 26.53
N TYR A 68 23.21 9.50 25.28
CA TYR A 68 22.47 10.70 24.92
C TYR A 68 20.97 10.46 24.63
N HIS A 69 20.52 9.19 24.57
CA HIS A 69 19.14 8.89 24.23
C HIS A 69 18.13 9.58 25.15
N ASP A 70 18.35 9.50 26.48
CA ASP A 70 17.46 10.14 27.46
C ASP A 70 17.48 11.66 27.35
N LYS A 71 18.65 12.25 27.09
CA LYS A 71 18.80 13.69 26.91
C LYS A 71 18.07 14.15 25.65
N VAL A 72 18.24 13.45 24.52
CA VAL A 72 17.53 13.76 23.27
C VAL A 72 16.02 13.58 23.46
N TRP A 73 15.59 12.51 24.13
CA TRP A 73 14.18 12.26 24.39
C TRP A 73 13.55 13.42 25.18
N LYS A 74 14.17 13.84 26.30
CA LYS A 74 13.70 14.98 27.12
C LYS A 74 13.63 16.27 26.33
N LYS A 75 14.70 16.60 25.62
CA LYS A 75 14.74 17.81 24.77
C LYS A 75 13.69 17.81 23.68
N LYS A 76 13.46 16.65 23.04
CA LYS A 76 12.37 16.51 22.07
C LYS A 76 11.00 16.75 22.70
N GLN A 77 10.75 16.27 23.92
CA GLN A 77 9.49 16.53 24.61
C GLN A 77 9.31 18.03 24.93
N GLU A 78 10.35 18.72 25.42
CA GLU A 78 10.33 20.16 25.64
C GLU A 78 10.01 20.92 24.34
N ALA A 79 10.69 20.58 23.25
CA ALA A 79 10.44 21.16 21.94
C ALA A 79 9.00 20.89 21.45
N THR A 80 8.50 19.67 21.68
CA THR A 80 7.13 19.27 21.30
C THR A 80 6.08 20.13 22.05
N VAL A 81 6.23 20.32 23.36
CA VAL A 81 5.35 21.16 24.17
C VAL A 81 5.36 22.60 23.66
N ASN A 82 6.55 23.15 23.40
CA ASN A 82 6.69 24.51 22.87
C ASN A 82 6.03 24.67 21.49
N PHE A 83 6.22 23.68 20.59
CA PHE A 83 5.61 23.69 19.27
C PHE A 83 4.08 23.67 19.36
N ILE A 84 3.53 22.77 20.19
CA ILE A 84 2.06 22.64 20.38
C ILE A 84 1.49 23.97 20.90
N ASN A 85 2.13 24.55 21.90
CA ASN A 85 1.66 25.81 22.51
C ASN A 85 1.62 26.97 21.52
N ASN A 86 2.58 27.02 20.59
CA ASN A 86 2.75 28.13 19.67
C ASN A 86 2.08 27.96 18.31
N ARG A 87 1.87 26.73 17.86
CA ARG A 87 1.47 26.44 16.48
C ARG A 87 0.20 25.59 16.34
N VAL A 88 -0.24 24.90 17.38
CA VAL A 88 -1.48 24.12 17.32
C VAL A 88 -2.66 25.02 17.72
N SER A 89 -3.62 25.14 16.83
CA SER A 89 -4.85 25.92 17.01
C SER A 89 -6.08 25.14 16.56
N PRO A 90 -7.29 25.54 16.98
CA PRO A 90 -8.52 24.92 16.52
C PRO A 90 -8.64 24.91 14.99
N ASP A 91 -9.20 23.83 14.47
CA ASP A 91 -9.49 23.65 13.06
C ASP A 91 -11.00 23.46 12.87
N LYS A 92 -11.64 24.41 12.20
CA LYS A 92 -13.09 24.40 12.01
C LYS A 92 -13.58 23.19 11.21
N LYS A 93 -12.78 22.70 10.24
CA LYS A 93 -13.15 21.54 9.41
C LYS A 93 -13.24 20.28 10.29
N ILE A 94 -12.19 20.00 11.05
CA ILE A 94 -12.14 18.84 11.95
C ILE A 94 -13.18 18.95 13.07
N THR A 95 -13.32 20.13 13.68
CA THR A 95 -14.34 20.36 14.72
C THR A 95 -15.75 20.10 14.21
N ASN A 96 -16.10 20.62 13.02
CA ASN A 96 -17.42 20.40 12.43
C ASN A 96 -17.66 18.94 12.07
N LEU A 97 -16.61 18.23 11.60
CA LEU A 97 -16.67 16.80 11.29
C LEU A 97 -16.99 15.99 12.55
N LEU A 98 -16.24 16.20 13.66
CA LEU A 98 -16.50 15.48 14.91
C LEU A 98 -17.88 15.83 15.49
N LYS A 99 -18.28 17.11 15.42
CA LYS A 99 -19.61 17.54 15.81
C LYS A 99 -20.70 16.79 15.04
N SER A 100 -20.58 16.72 13.71
CA SER A 100 -21.54 16.01 12.87
C SER A 100 -21.63 14.52 13.18
N LEU A 101 -20.49 13.84 13.45
CA LEU A 101 -20.49 12.43 13.85
C LEU A 101 -21.15 12.25 15.22
N LYS A 102 -20.92 13.17 16.17
CA LYS A 102 -21.55 13.13 17.50
C LYS A 102 -23.07 13.33 17.41
N GLU A 103 -23.53 14.26 16.58
CA GLU A 103 -24.96 14.49 16.30
C GLU A 103 -25.64 13.28 15.66
N GLN A 104 -24.90 12.48 14.87
CA GLN A 104 -25.37 11.21 14.31
C GLN A 104 -25.35 10.06 15.33
N GLY A 105 -24.88 10.28 16.55
CA GLY A 105 -24.86 9.29 17.62
C GLY A 105 -23.65 8.36 17.64
N PHE A 106 -22.61 8.63 16.86
CA PHE A 106 -21.40 7.83 16.91
C PHE A 106 -20.56 8.16 18.16
N LYS A 107 -20.11 7.12 18.85
CA LYS A 107 -19.07 7.24 19.88
C LYS A 107 -17.71 7.48 19.22
N MET A 108 -16.90 8.34 19.79
CA MET A 108 -15.59 8.65 19.24
C MET A 108 -14.51 8.54 20.29
N CYS A 109 -13.37 7.98 19.94
CA CYS A 109 -12.17 7.98 20.76
C CYS A 109 -10.92 8.17 19.89
N VAL A 110 -9.80 8.57 20.54
CA VAL A 110 -8.52 8.78 19.88
C VAL A 110 -7.52 7.71 20.33
N CYS A 111 -6.76 7.17 19.40
CA CYS A 111 -5.74 6.15 19.64
C CYS A 111 -4.42 6.57 19.01
N SER A 112 -3.41 6.96 19.80
CA SER A 112 -2.17 7.54 19.32
C SER A 112 -0.92 6.84 19.88
N ASN A 113 0.12 6.68 19.04
CA ASN A 113 1.46 6.29 19.49
C ASN A 113 2.22 7.43 20.24
N SER A 114 1.62 8.60 20.37
CA SER A 114 2.13 9.70 21.19
C SER A 114 1.89 9.43 22.68
N ILE A 115 2.64 10.12 23.56
CA ILE A 115 2.46 10.01 25.00
C ILE A 115 1.17 10.74 25.45
N ARG A 116 0.65 10.36 26.59
CA ARG A 116 -0.62 10.85 27.14
C ARG A 116 -0.69 12.36 27.26
N GLU A 117 0.37 12.98 27.76
CA GLU A 117 0.44 14.42 27.93
C GLU A 117 0.37 15.17 26.59
N THR A 118 1.15 14.73 25.60
CA THR A 118 1.13 15.30 24.23
C THR A 118 -0.24 15.17 23.60
N THR A 119 -0.84 13.97 23.67
CA THR A 119 -2.18 13.70 23.13
C THR A 119 -3.22 14.63 23.77
N LYS A 120 -3.22 14.73 25.09
CA LYS A 120 -4.13 15.62 25.83
C LYS A 120 -3.96 17.08 25.42
N MET A 121 -2.73 17.56 25.35
CA MET A 121 -2.44 18.95 24.96
C MET A 121 -2.95 19.27 23.55
N ILE A 122 -2.71 18.39 22.60
CA ILE A 122 -3.19 18.56 21.21
C ILE A 122 -4.71 18.62 21.18
N LEU A 123 -5.39 17.68 21.83
CA LEU A 123 -6.86 17.62 21.85
C LEU A 123 -7.48 18.86 22.50
N LEU A 124 -6.89 19.38 23.59
CA LEU A 124 -7.32 20.60 24.22
C LEU A 124 -7.10 21.84 23.33
N ARG A 125 -5.89 21.97 22.74
CA ARG A 125 -5.55 23.09 21.86
C ARG A 125 -6.37 23.13 20.58
N LYS A 126 -6.71 21.96 20.05
CA LYS A 126 -7.60 21.81 18.90
C LYS A 126 -9.08 22.03 19.24
N GLY A 127 -9.48 22.05 20.51
CA GLY A 127 -10.88 22.11 20.95
C GLY A 127 -11.65 20.83 20.64
N LEU A 128 -10.98 19.67 20.62
CA LEU A 128 -11.60 18.40 20.22
C LEU A 128 -11.97 17.51 21.41
N ILE A 129 -11.47 17.81 22.60
CA ILE A 129 -11.64 16.96 23.79
C ILE A 129 -13.11 16.71 24.17
N GLU A 130 -13.99 17.67 23.89
CA GLU A 130 -15.44 17.58 24.20
C GLU A 130 -16.22 16.64 23.27
N TYR A 131 -15.64 16.26 22.14
CA TYR A 131 -16.27 15.39 21.15
C TYR A 131 -15.91 13.91 21.33
N ILE A 132 -14.87 13.60 22.12
CA ILE A 132 -14.38 12.26 22.31
C ILE A 132 -14.68 11.72 23.70
N GLU A 133 -15.00 10.41 23.80
CA GLU A 133 -15.29 9.74 25.08
C GLU A 133 -14.01 9.60 25.92
N PHE A 134 -12.91 9.19 25.27
CA PHE A 134 -11.59 9.03 25.88
C PHE A 134 -10.51 8.90 24.79
N TYR A 135 -9.27 8.81 25.21
CA TYR A 135 -8.13 8.51 24.33
C TYR A 135 -7.23 7.44 24.93
N VAL A 136 -6.62 6.65 24.04
CA VAL A 136 -5.66 5.58 24.35
C VAL A 136 -4.32 5.96 23.73
N THR A 137 -3.25 5.82 24.48
CA THR A 137 -1.91 6.25 24.12
C THR A 137 -0.93 5.08 24.17
N ASN A 138 0.32 5.29 23.74
CA ASN A 138 1.37 4.26 23.85
C ASN A 138 1.67 3.87 25.31
N GLU A 139 1.32 4.72 26.28
CA GLU A 139 1.50 4.44 27.71
C GLU A 139 0.40 3.53 28.29
N ASP A 140 -0.67 3.31 27.54
CA ASP A 140 -1.80 2.48 27.95
C ASP A 140 -1.69 1.02 27.48
N VAL A 141 -0.72 0.70 26.64
CA VAL A 141 -0.57 -0.59 25.96
C VAL A 141 0.84 -1.15 26.12
N LYS A 142 0.95 -2.46 26.11
CA LYS A 142 2.27 -3.14 26.09
C LYS A 142 2.90 -3.07 24.70
N HIS A 143 2.07 -3.18 23.67
CA HIS A 143 2.48 -3.22 22.28
C HIS A 143 1.78 -2.11 21.49
N PRO A 144 2.45 -0.95 21.29
CA PRO A 144 1.91 0.12 20.47
C PRO A 144 1.80 -0.28 19.00
N LYS A 145 1.10 0.55 18.18
CA LYS A 145 0.99 0.32 16.73
C LYS A 145 2.38 0.00 16.13
N PRO A 146 2.50 -1.00 15.27
CA PRO A 146 1.46 -1.66 14.45
C PRO A 146 0.69 -2.82 15.11
N ASN A 147 0.85 -3.06 16.41
CA ASN A 147 0.04 -4.03 17.12
C ASN A 147 -1.38 -3.49 17.29
N PRO A 148 -2.45 -4.32 17.17
CA PRO A 148 -3.82 -3.88 17.29
C PRO A 148 -4.26 -3.56 18.73
N GLU A 149 -3.45 -3.84 19.75
CA GLU A 149 -3.79 -3.75 21.18
C GLU A 149 -4.48 -2.44 21.54
N MET A 150 -4.00 -1.33 21.01
CA MET A 150 -4.53 0.01 21.29
C MET A 150 -5.99 0.16 20.81
N TYR A 151 -6.28 -0.28 19.59
CA TYR A 151 -7.63 -0.26 19.03
C TYR A 151 -8.55 -1.26 19.70
N LEU A 152 -8.07 -2.47 19.97
CA LEU A 152 -8.84 -3.48 20.70
C LEU A 152 -9.19 -2.99 22.12
N LYS A 153 -8.25 -2.36 22.82
CA LYS A 153 -8.50 -1.75 24.14
C LYS A 153 -9.57 -0.65 24.06
N ALA A 154 -9.49 0.20 23.04
CA ALA A 154 -10.51 1.23 22.83
C ALA A 154 -11.90 0.64 22.59
N MET A 155 -12.01 -0.40 21.77
CA MET A 155 -13.27 -1.09 21.49
C MET A 155 -13.84 -1.78 22.74
N ILE A 156 -12.98 -2.43 23.54
CA ILE A 156 -13.37 -3.05 24.80
C ILE A 156 -13.94 -1.97 25.77
N ASN A 157 -13.27 -0.85 25.89
CA ASN A 157 -13.73 0.26 26.75
C ASN A 157 -15.06 0.85 26.29
N LEU A 158 -15.35 0.82 24.97
CA LEU A 158 -16.63 1.24 24.40
C LEU A 158 -17.72 0.18 24.55
N GLY A 159 -17.37 -1.07 24.88
CA GLY A 159 -18.29 -2.21 24.88
C GLY A 159 -18.73 -2.62 23.47
N LEU A 160 -17.85 -2.48 22.47
CA LEU A 160 -18.14 -2.74 21.06
C LEU A 160 -17.20 -3.80 20.47
N SER A 161 -17.75 -4.54 19.50
CA SER A 161 -16.98 -5.46 18.69
C SER A 161 -16.26 -4.72 17.55
N PRO A 162 -15.17 -5.29 16.98
CA PRO A 162 -14.48 -4.69 15.85
C PRO A 162 -15.38 -4.36 14.65
N LYS A 163 -16.41 -5.21 14.41
CA LYS A 163 -17.37 -5.02 13.31
C LYS A 163 -18.38 -3.88 13.53
N GLU A 164 -18.36 -3.27 14.69
CA GLU A 164 -19.17 -2.09 15.02
C GLU A 164 -18.36 -0.79 14.98
N CYS A 165 -17.09 -0.86 14.54
CA CYS A 165 -16.15 0.26 14.59
C CYS A 165 -15.50 0.54 13.24
N VAL A 166 -15.36 1.83 12.92
CA VAL A 166 -14.50 2.34 11.83
C VAL A 166 -13.29 3.01 12.47
N ILE A 167 -12.12 2.77 11.91
CA ILE A 167 -10.85 3.39 12.31
C ILE A 167 -10.38 4.32 11.19
N VAL A 168 -10.08 5.57 11.52
CA VAL A 168 -9.54 6.58 10.60
C VAL A 168 -8.03 6.68 10.83
N GLU A 169 -7.24 6.38 9.79
CA GLU A 169 -5.78 6.27 9.87
C GLU A 169 -5.08 6.74 8.61
N ASP A 170 -3.91 7.39 8.77
CA ASP A 170 -3.08 7.86 7.67
C ASP A 170 -1.81 7.02 7.45
N SER A 171 -1.22 6.50 8.53
CA SER A 171 0.08 5.84 8.51
C SER A 171 0.00 4.34 8.23
N HIS A 172 1.07 3.75 7.64
CA HIS A 172 1.11 2.29 7.41
C HIS A 172 1.05 1.52 8.72
N ILE A 173 1.72 2.02 9.76
CA ILE A 173 1.79 1.40 11.09
C ILE A 173 0.38 1.34 11.70
N GLY A 174 -0.34 2.44 11.64
CA GLY A 174 -1.68 2.52 12.17
C GLY A 174 -2.70 1.74 11.36
N ARG A 175 -2.61 1.77 10.03
CA ARG A 175 -3.48 0.96 9.15
C ARG A 175 -3.28 -0.53 9.38
N LYS A 176 -2.04 -0.99 9.58
CA LYS A 176 -1.79 -2.39 9.96
C LYS A 176 -2.46 -2.72 11.29
N ALA A 177 -2.32 -1.86 12.29
CA ALA A 177 -3.00 -2.05 13.58
C ALA A 177 -4.52 -2.09 13.43
N ALA A 178 -5.10 -1.20 12.60
CA ALA A 178 -6.53 -1.17 12.30
C ALA A 178 -7.02 -2.47 11.62
N ILE A 179 -6.30 -2.93 10.59
CA ILE A 179 -6.64 -4.19 9.90
C ILE A 179 -6.55 -5.38 10.85
N LEU A 180 -5.47 -5.48 11.63
CA LEU A 180 -5.27 -6.57 12.58
C LEU A 180 -6.30 -6.56 13.73
N SER A 181 -6.90 -5.41 14.04
CA SER A 181 -7.97 -5.33 15.03
C SER A 181 -9.30 -5.93 14.54
N GLY A 182 -9.44 -6.14 13.23
CA GLY A 182 -10.66 -6.64 12.60
C GLY A 182 -11.76 -5.59 12.39
N ALA A 183 -11.51 -4.31 12.71
CA ALA A 183 -12.40 -3.19 12.42
C ALA A 183 -12.35 -2.76 10.95
N TYR A 184 -13.26 -1.86 10.55
CA TYR A 184 -13.24 -1.28 9.21
C TYR A 184 -12.26 -0.10 9.17
N LEU A 185 -11.44 -0.06 8.12
CA LEU A 185 -10.45 1.00 7.93
C LEU A 185 -10.97 2.06 6.97
N CYS A 186 -10.99 3.31 7.44
CA CYS A 186 -11.07 4.53 6.63
C CYS A 186 -9.67 5.10 6.48
N GLY A 187 -8.96 4.71 5.41
CA GLY A 187 -7.60 5.21 5.16
C GLY A 187 -7.65 6.64 4.62
N VAL A 188 -6.91 7.56 5.25
CA VAL A 188 -6.74 8.96 4.82
C VAL A 188 -5.28 9.24 4.50
N MET A 189 -5.01 10.26 3.69
CA MET A 189 -3.64 10.63 3.31
C MET A 189 -2.95 11.50 4.38
N ASN A 190 -3.71 12.40 4.94
CA ASN A 190 -3.31 13.37 5.95
C ASN A 190 -4.57 14.06 6.48
N MET A 191 -4.39 15.02 7.41
CA MET A 191 -5.48 15.76 8.00
C MET A 191 -6.41 16.46 6.97
N ASN A 192 -5.89 16.90 5.83
CA ASN A 192 -6.71 17.57 4.79
C ASN A 192 -7.66 16.60 4.07
N ASP A 193 -7.30 15.32 4.01
CA ASP A 193 -8.10 14.24 3.41
C ASP A 193 -9.13 13.65 4.40
N VAL A 194 -9.16 14.11 5.65
CA VAL A 194 -10.18 13.71 6.62
C VAL A 194 -11.46 14.47 6.32
N GLU A 195 -12.41 13.78 5.71
CA GLU A 195 -13.70 14.31 5.28
C GLU A 195 -14.86 13.48 5.82
N LEU A 196 -15.95 14.14 6.19
CA LEU A 196 -17.16 13.47 6.67
C LEU A 196 -17.72 12.51 5.62
N SER A 197 -17.72 12.92 4.36
CA SER A 197 -18.16 12.09 3.21
C SER A 197 -17.38 10.79 3.10
N LYS A 198 -16.09 10.81 3.29
CA LYS A 198 -15.20 9.63 3.22
C LYS A 198 -15.44 8.67 4.39
N ILE A 199 -15.60 9.20 5.58
CA ILE A 199 -15.95 8.42 6.78
C ILE A 199 -17.35 7.81 6.61
N GLN A 200 -18.31 8.62 6.15
CA GLN A 200 -19.69 8.15 5.90
C GLN A 200 -19.73 7.05 4.84
N TYR A 201 -19.00 7.22 3.73
CA TYR A 201 -18.89 6.16 2.72
C TYR A 201 -18.36 4.85 3.32
N THR A 202 -17.35 4.92 4.20
CA THR A 202 -16.82 3.73 4.87
C THR A 202 -17.86 3.11 5.80
N ILE A 203 -18.61 3.92 6.55
CA ILE A 203 -19.69 3.48 7.43
C ILE A 203 -20.81 2.81 6.61
N ASP A 204 -21.23 3.44 5.53
CA ASP A 204 -22.33 2.93 4.69
C ASP A 204 -21.94 1.61 4.02
N LYS A 205 -20.71 1.53 3.50
CA LYS A 205 -20.15 0.29 2.95
C LYS A 205 -20.04 -0.82 4.00
N ALA A 206 -19.59 -0.48 5.21
CA ALA A 206 -19.51 -1.43 6.31
C ALA A 206 -20.91 -1.93 6.76
N ASN A 207 -21.89 -1.05 6.80
CA ASN A 207 -23.28 -1.38 7.13
C ASN A 207 -23.97 -2.18 6.02
N ALA A 208 -23.70 -1.92 4.75
CA ALA A 208 -24.21 -2.66 3.61
C ALA A 208 -23.56 -4.05 3.49
N ASN A 209 -22.26 -4.14 3.79
CA ASN A 209 -21.46 -5.38 3.76
C ASN A 209 -21.63 -6.24 5.02
N SER A 210 -22.82 -6.27 5.64
CA SER A 210 -23.14 -7.30 6.63
C SER A 210 -23.13 -8.74 6.05
N LYS A 211 -23.01 -8.86 4.72
CA LYS A 211 -22.54 -10.05 4.00
C LYS A 211 -21.08 -9.82 3.62
N ILE A 212 -20.17 -10.15 4.53
CA ILE A 212 -18.75 -10.24 4.24
C ILE A 212 -18.61 -11.30 3.15
N ASN A 213 -18.19 -10.91 1.94
CA ASN A 213 -17.60 -11.88 1.02
C ASN A 213 -16.39 -12.44 1.76
N PRO A 214 -16.35 -13.75 2.06
CA PRO A 214 -15.22 -14.32 2.75
C PRO A 214 -13.98 -14.08 1.89
N LYS A 215 -12.95 -13.48 2.49
CA LYS A 215 -11.65 -13.34 1.85
C LYS A 215 -11.23 -14.74 1.39
N TRP A 216 -10.64 -14.84 0.19
CA TRP A 216 -10.06 -16.08 -0.29
C TRP A 216 -9.17 -16.71 0.79
N GLN A 217 -9.49 -17.94 1.21
CA GLN A 217 -8.76 -18.71 2.24
C GLN A 217 -8.33 -20.07 1.69
N GLY A 218 -8.17 -20.18 0.39
CA GLY A 218 -7.86 -21.42 -0.32
C GLY A 218 -6.39 -21.73 -0.40
N GLY A 219 -5.82 -22.34 0.62
CA GLY A 219 -4.51 -22.96 0.55
C GLY A 219 -3.33 -21.97 0.56
N LYS A 220 -2.12 -22.52 0.48
CA LYS A 220 -0.90 -21.73 0.32
C LYS A 220 -0.80 -21.19 -1.09
N MET A 221 -0.50 -19.92 -1.25
CA MET A 221 -0.30 -19.27 -2.52
C MET A 221 0.86 -18.28 -2.43
N ASN A 222 1.59 -18.08 -3.52
CA ASN A 222 2.63 -17.06 -3.63
C ASN A 222 2.14 -15.88 -4.49
N VAL A 223 2.39 -14.65 -4.06
CA VAL A 223 2.23 -13.44 -4.85
C VAL A 223 3.61 -12.84 -5.10
N LEU A 224 4.05 -12.84 -6.35
CA LEU A 224 5.34 -12.33 -6.78
C LEU A 224 5.18 -10.94 -7.39
N ILE A 225 5.87 -9.95 -6.83
CA ILE A 225 5.84 -8.56 -7.28
C ILE A 225 7.24 -8.11 -7.66
N PRO A 226 7.60 -8.15 -8.96
CA PRO A 226 8.86 -7.58 -9.43
C PRO A 226 8.78 -6.05 -9.41
N MET A 227 9.59 -5.41 -8.57
CA MET A 227 9.62 -3.95 -8.41
C MET A 227 11.05 -3.37 -8.52
N ALA A 228 11.91 -4.10 -9.23
CA ALA A 228 13.32 -3.73 -9.43
C ALA A 228 13.57 -2.82 -10.65
N GLY A 229 12.54 -2.31 -11.29
CA GLY A 229 12.67 -1.40 -12.43
C GLY A 229 13.34 -0.08 -12.05
N ALA A 230 14.06 0.54 -13.00
CA ALA A 230 14.84 1.77 -12.79
C ALA A 230 13.98 3.00 -12.40
N GLY A 231 12.69 3.03 -12.70
CA GLY A 231 11.80 4.17 -12.36
C GLY A 231 12.20 5.51 -13.00
N SER A 232 12.93 5.48 -14.11
CA SER A 232 13.60 6.65 -14.72
C SER A 232 12.64 7.79 -15.09
N ARG A 233 11.38 7.50 -15.43
CA ARG A 233 10.37 8.53 -15.75
C ARG A 233 10.06 9.40 -14.54
N PHE A 234 9.87 8.80 -13.38
CA PHE A 234 9.63 9.53 -12.13
C PHE A 234 10.85 10.32 -11.68
N GLN A 235 12.06 9.78 -11.83
CA GLN A 235 13.29 10.50 -11.52
C GLN A 235 13.44 11.76 -12.42
N LYS A 236 13.17 11.62 -13.74
CA LYS A 236 13.18 12.76 -14.68
C LYS A 236 12.11 13.81 -14.34
N ALA A 237 11.00 13.41 -13.75
CA ALA A 237 9.93 14.30 -13.28
C ALA A 237 10.21 14.90 -11.89
N GLY A 238 11.38 14.66 -11.29
CA GLY A 238 11.82 15.26 -10.03
C GLY A 238 11.31 14.55 -8.76
N PHE A 239 10.84 13.32 -8.87
CA PHE A 239 10.47 12.54 -7.69
C PHE A 239 11.71 12.05 -6.95
N THR A 240 11.73 12.27 -5.65
CA THR A 240 12.85 11.96 -4.77
C THR A 240 12.98 10.48 -4.44
N PHE A 241 11.83 9.79 -4.30
CA PHE A 241 11.78 8.37 -3.95
C PHE A 241 11.75 7.47 -5.19
N PRO A 242 12.27 6.22 -5.08
CA PRO A 242 12.11 5.23 -6.12
C PRO A 242 10.62 4.91 -6.32
N LYS A 243 10.24 4.53 -7.55
CA LYS A 243 8.85 4.33 -7.95
C LYS A 243 7.98 3.58 -6.93
N PRO A 244 8.40 2.45 -6.33
CA PRO A 244 7.55 1.73 -5.37
C PRO A 244 7.23 2.50 -4.09
N LEU A 245 8.03 3.52 -3.76
CA LEU A 245 7.86 4.34 -2.55
C LEU A 245 7.21 5.69 -2.84
N ILE A 246 6.89 6.01 -4.09
CA ILE A 246 6.16 7.23 -4.44
C ILE A 246 4.80 7.20 -3.75
N GLU A 247 4.43 8.34 -3.20
CA GLU A 247 3.18 8.48 -2.46
C GLU A 247 1.97 8.42 -3.40
N VAL A 248 1.04 7.52 -3.09
CA VAL A 248 -0.27 7.36 -3.73
C VAL A 248 -1.32 7.48 -2.63
N ARG A 249 -2.00 8.62 -2.52
CA ARG A 249 -3.00 8.89 -1.47
C ARG A 249 -2.50 8.60 -0.05
N GLY A 250 -1.29 9.09 0.26
CA GLY A 250 -0.68 8.96 1.59
C GLY A 250 -0.06 7.60 1.89
N LYS A 251 0.04 6.70 0.91
CA LYS A 251 0.69 5.39 1.02
C LYS A 251 1.80 5.26 -0.01
N PRO A 252 2.86 4.49 0.24
CA PRO A 252 3.73 4.05 -0.84
C PRO A 252 2.93 3.34 -1.94
N MET A 253 3.31 3.54 -3.18
CA MET A 253 2.68 2.89 -4.33
C MET A 253 2.58 1.38 -4.15
N ILE A 254 3.64 0.74 -3.66
CA ILE A 254 3.64 -0.70 -3.41
C ILE A 254 2.60 -1.13 -2.37
N GLN A 255 2.34 -0.31 -1.35
CA GLN A 255 1.29 -0.61 -0.39
C GLN A 255 -0.10 -0.54 -1.05
N THR A 256 -0.32 0.47 -1.88
CA THR A 256 -1.57 0.61 -2.64
C THR A 256 -1.80 -0.62 -3.54
N VAL A 257 -0.76 -1.10 -4.21
CA VAL A 257 -0.82 -2.31 -5.06
C VAL A 257 -1.13 -3.56 -4.24
N VAL A 258 -0.42 -3.82 -3.14
CA VAL A 258 -0.63 -5.00 -2.29
C VAL A 258 -2.04 -5.02 -1.69
N GLU A 259 -2.50 -3.88 -1.18
CA GLU A 259 -3.86 -3.75 -0.64
C GLU A 259 -4.95 -3.92 -1.72
N ASN A 260 -4.67 -3.50 -2.94
CA ASN A 260 -5.58 -3.65 -4.08
C ASN A 260 -5.64 -5.11 -4.57
N ILE A 261 -4.51 -5.82 -4.58
CA ILE A 261 -4.49 -7.27 -4.87
C ILE A 261 -5.35 -8.02 -3.85
N ASN A 262 -5.27 -7.67 -2.56
CA ASN A 262 -6.14 -8.16 -1.48
C ASN A 262 -6.34 -9.68 -1.44
N VAL A 263 -5.28 -10.45 -1.69
CA VAL A 263 -5.27 -11.90 -1.63
C VAL A 263 -4.48 -12.35 -0.42
N ASP A 264 -4.97 -13.36 0.32
CA ASP A 264 -4.22 -13.97 1.42
C ASP A 264 -3.17 -14.93 0.85
N ALA A 265 -1.92 -14.49 0.86
CA ALA A 265 -0.82 -15.17 0.21
C ALA A 265 0.52 -14.81 0.86
N LYS A 266 1.55 -15.62 0.58
CA LYS A 266 2.93 -15.26 0.85
C LYS A 266 3.43 -14.30 -0.23
N HIS A 267 3.74 -13.06 0.12
CA HIS A 267 4.28 -12.09 -0.83
C HIS A 267 5.79 -12.26 -0.99
N ILE A 268 6.24 -12.16 -2.22
CA ILE A 268 7.64 -12.21 -2.63
C ILE A 268 7.93 -10.94 -3.43
N PHE A 269 8.83 -10.10 -2.94
CA PHE A 269 9.21 -8.85 -3.60
C PHE A 269 10.60 -8.97 -4.20
N ILE A 270 10.77 -8.50 -5.44
CA ILE A 270 12.10 -8.40 -6.06
C ILE A 270 12.45 -6.92 -6.16
N VAL A 271 13.52 -6.50 -5.49
CA VAL A 271 13.90 -5.11 -5.31
C VAL A 271 15.32 -4.83 -5.77
N GLN A 272 15.62 -3.59 -6.16
CA GLN A 272 17.00 -3.16 -6.35
C GLN A 272 17.75 -3.14 -5.02
N GLU A 273 18.96 -3.70 -4.99
CA GLU A 273 19.78 -3.80 -3.78
C GLU A 273 20.11 -2.41 -3.20
N ASP A 274 20.44 -1.43 -4.04
CA ASP A 274 20.67 -0.05 -3.61
C ASP A 274 19.42 0.55 -2.94
N HIS A 275 18.22 0.30 -3.48
CA HIS A 275 16.97 0.78 -2.89
C HIS A 275 16.67 0.05 -1.58
N TYR A 276 16.97 -1.25 -1.51
CA TYR A 276 16.77 -2.06 -0.30
C TYR A 276 17.52 -1.49 0.90
N HIS A 277 18.79 -1.11 0.69
CA HIS A 277 19.62 -0.54 1.75
C HIS A 277 19.31 0.93 2.03
N LYS A 278 19.20 1.75 0.97
CA LYS A 278 19.03 3.21 1.11
C LYS A 278 17.71 3.60 1.77
N TYR A 279 16.63 2.91 1.45
CA TYR A 279 15.25 3.33 1.83
C TYR A 279 14.60 2.42 2.87
N SER A 280 15.36 1.58 3.56
CA SER A 280 14.82 0.64 4.56
C SER A 280 13.62 -0.17 4.03
N LEU A 281 13.75 -0.67 2.78
CA LEU A 281 12.65 -1.38 2.12
C LEU A 281 12.23 -2.63 2.87
N LYS A 282 13.14 -3.30 3.57
CA LYS A 282 12.81 -4.47 4.38
C LYS A 282 11.70 -4.15 5.38
N GLU A 283 11.94 -3.15 6.22
CA GLU A 283 10.99 -2.77 7.26
C GLU A 283 9.66 -2.30 6.67
N THR A 284 9.72 -1.58 5.55
CA THR A 284 8.52 -1.12 4.85
C THR A 284 7.70 -2.29 4.30
N LEU A 285 8.34 -3.25 3.64
CA LEU A 285 7.66 -4.41 3.04
C LEU A 285 7.15 -5.38 4.10
N GLU A 286 7.90 -5.62 5.18
CA GLU A 286 7.45 -6.43 6.32
C GLU A 286 6.25 -5.79 7.05
N MET A 287 6.12 -4.46 7.06
CA MET A 287 4.93 -3.78 7.57
C MET A 287 3.72 -3.95 6.64
N ILE A 288 3.94 -3.87 5.33
CA ILE A 288 2.87 -4.02 4.33
C ILE A 288 2.38 -5.47 4.28
N SER A 289 3.32 -6.41 4.28
CA SER A 289 3.06 -7.85 4.21
C SER A 289 3.96 -8.61 5.18
N PRO A 290 3.48 -8.93 6.38
CA PRO A 290 4.23 -9.72 7.36
C PRO A 290 4.65 -11.07 6.80
N ASN A 291 5.89 -11.48 7.12
CA ASN A 291 6.50 -12.73 6.64
C ASN A 291 6.70 -12.79 5.10
N CYS A 292 6.78 -11.64 4.42
CA CYS A 292 7.15 -11.62 3.02
C CYS A 292 8.62 -12.06 2.82
N GLU A 293 8.92 -12.55 1.63
CA GLU A 293 10.29 -12.78 1.17
C GLU A 293 10.75 -11.61 0.30
N ILE A 294 12.02 -11.27 0.41
CA ILE A 294 12.61 -10.17 -0.37
C ILE A 294 13.85 -10.70 -1.08
N VAL A 295 13.83 -10.60 -2.41
CA VAL A 295 14.95 -10.95 -3.28
C VAL A 295 15.56 -9.67 -3.79
N THR A 296 16.86 -9.48 -3.58
CA THR A 296 17.57 -8.31 -4.10
C THR A 296 18.20 -8.60 -5.45
N VAL A 297 18.30 -7.57 -6.29
CA VAL A 297 18.98 -7.65 -7.59
C VAL A 297 19.87 -6.44 -7.81
N ASN A 298 21.06 -6.68 -8.34
CA ASN A 298 22.00 -5.67 -8.77
C ASN A 298 21.82 -5.38 -10.27
N GLY A 299 21.50 -4.12 -10.61
CA GLY A 299 21.36 -3.67 -11.99
C GLY A 299 20.04 -4.08 -12.65
N VAL A 300 20.02 -4.03 -13.98
CA VAL A 300 18.82 -4.26 -14.80
C VAL A 300 18.93 -5.63 -15.46
N THR A 301 17.87 -6.42 -15.38
CA THR A 301 17.75 -7.72 -16.06
C THR A 301 17.31 -7.54 -17.52
N GLU A 302 17.33 -8.62 -18.29
CA GLU A 302 16.90 -8.64 -19.71
C GLU A 302 15.37 -8.59 -19.88
N GLY A 303 14.63 -8.18 -18.87
CA GLY A 303 13.18 -8.01 -18.87
C GLY A 303 12.49 -8.60 -17.63
N ALA A 304 11.18 -8.33 -17.52
CA ALA A 304 10.41 -8.70 -16.35
C ALA A 304 10.38 -10.21 -16.07
N ALA A 305 10.34 -11.05 -17.11
CA ALA A 305 10.41 -12.51 -16.93
C ALA A 305 11.76 -12.97 -16.35
N CYS A 306 12.87 -12.36 -16.76
CA CYS A 306 14.17 -12.65 -16.16
C CYS A 306 14.22 -12.18 -14.69
N THR A 307 13.61 -11.03 -14.38
CA THR A 307 13.51 -10.56 -13.00
C THR A 307 12.74 -11.53 -12.13
N THR A 308 11.57 -12.01 -12.57
CA THR A 308 10.75 -12.96 -11.79
C THR A 308 11.48 -14.27 -11.50
N LEU A 309 12.32 -14.76 -12.40
CA LEU A 309 13.12 -15.99 -12.21
C LEU A 309 14.23 -15.86 -11.14
N LEU A 310 14.57 -14.64 -10.70
CA LEU A 310 15.45 -14.46 -9.53
C LEU A 310 14.84 -15.04 -8.25
N ALA A 311 13.52 -15.12 -8.19
CA ALA A 311 12.79 -15.78 -7.11
C ALA A 311 12.51 -17.27 -7.36
N LYS A 312 13.17 -17.92 -8.35
CA LYS A 312 12.91 -19.31 -8.75
C LYS A 312 12.86 -20.26 -7.54
N SER A 313 13.82 -20.20 -6.63
CA SER A 313 13.88 -21.08 -5.46
C SER A 313 12.65 -21.00 -4.53
N LEU A 314 11.89 -19.88 -4.60
CA LEU A 314 10.69 -19.64 -3.81
C LEU A 314 9.40 -20.02 -4.53
N ILE A 315 9.40 -20.00 -5.88
CA ILE A 315 8.20 -20.17 -6.70
C ILE A 315 8.18 -21.46 -7.51
N ASP A 316 9.32 -22.18 -7.65
CA ASP A 316 9.41 -23.45 -8.39
C ASP A 316 8.85 -24.59 -7.54
N ASN A 317 7.54 -24.61 -7.37
CA ASN A 317 6.82 -25.57 -6.56
C ASN A 317 5.37 -25.77 -7.09
N ASN A 318 4.60 -26.61 -6.41
CA ASN A 318 3.22 -26.93 -6.80
C ASN A 318 2.17 -25.93 -6.22
N GLU A 319 2.61 -24.91 -5.51
CA GLU A 319 1.69 -23.89 -4.97
C GLU A 319 1.25 -22.92 -6.09
N PRO A 320 0.02 -22.39 -6.06
CA PRO A 320 -0.41 -21.36 -6.98
C PRO A 320 0.47 -20.12 -6.90
N LEU A 321 0.69 -19.50 -8.05
CA LEU A 321 1.49 -18.28 -8.21
C LEU A 321 0.67 -17.18 -8.87
N LEU A 322 0.59 -16.02 -8.23
CA LEU A 322 0.10 -14.79 -8.82
C LEU A 322 1.30 -13.85 -9.05
N ILE A 323 1.53 -13.43 -10.28
CA ILE A 323 2.53 -12.42 -10.62
C ILE A 323 1.80 -11.11 -10.86
N ALA A 324 2.19 -10.04 -10.19
CA ALA A 324 1.55 -8.74 -10.34
C ALA A 324 2.59 -7.62 -10.54
N ASN A 325 2.28 -6.68 -11.44
CA ASN A 325 3.06 -5.46 -11.58
C ASN A 325 2.98 -4.62 -10.30
N SER A 326 4.01 -3.80 -10.05
CA SER A 326 4.13 -2.95 -8.86
C SER A 326 3.55 -1.54 -9.03
N ASP A 327 2.87 -1.27 -10.14
CA ASP A 327 2.49 0.08 -10.58
C ASP A 327 1.11 0.16 -11.24
N GLN A 328 0.16 -0.55 -10.66
CA GLN A 328 -1.21 -0.59 -11.15
C GLN A 328 -2.23 -0.65 -10.00
N PHE A 329 -3.44 -0.21 -10.29
CA PHE A 329 -4.61 -0.37 -9.44
C PHE A 329 -5.77 -0.88 -10.31
N VAL A 330 -6.49 -1.90 -9.84
CA VAL A 330 -7.58 -2.54 -10.60
C VAL A 330 -8.89 -2.48 -9.83
N GLU A 331 -9.99 -2.27 -10.53
CA GLU A 331 -11.33 -2.35 -9.96
C GLU A 331 -11.83 -3.79 -10.14
N TRP A 332 -11.75 -4.58 -9.09
CA TRP A 332 -12.08 -6.00 -9.11
C TRP A 332 -12.54 -6.54 -7.76
N ASP A 333 -13.17 -7.71 -7.77
CA ASP A 333 -13.27 -8.57 -6.59
C ASP A 333 -12.23 -9.70 -6.71
N SER A 334 -11.17 -9.61 -5.90
CA SER A 334 -10.08 -10.59 -5.91
C SER A 334 -10.55 -11.99 -5.49
N ASN A 335 -11.60 -12.10 -4.67
CA ASN A 335 -12.15 -13.40 -4.28
C ASN A 335 -12.90 -14.04 -5.46
N GLU A 336 -13.70 -13.28 -6.20
CA GLU A 336 -14.38 -13.76 -7.40
C GLU A 336 -13.36 -14.28 -8.42
N PHE A 337 -12.30 -13.51 -8.67
CA PHE A 337 -11.21 -13.95 -9.52
C PHE A 337 -10.59 -15.27 -9.04
N MET A 338 -10.17 -15.34 -7.77
CA MET A 338 -9.53 -16.53 -7.22
C MET A 338 -10.43 -17.76 -7.28
N TYR A 339 -11.70 -17.62 -6.93
CA TYR A 339 -12.67 -18.73 -7.02
C TYR A 339 -12.90 -19.18 -8.46
N SER A 340 -12.91 -18.26 -9.42
CA SER A 340 -13.04 -18.62 -10.85
C SER A 340 -11.80 -19.36 -11.36
N MET A 341 -10.61 -19.02 -10.87
CA MET A 341 -9.35 -19.67 -11.27
C MET A 341 -9.24 -21.10 -10.71
N VAL A 342 -9.72 -21.34 -9.51
CA VAL A 342 -9.62 -22.66 -8.85
C VAL A 342 -10.74 -23.61 -9.27
N GLY A 343 -11.94 -23.07 -9.57
CA GLY A 343 -13.13 -23.89 -9.87
C GLY A 343 -13.11 -24.60 -11.21
N ASP A 344 -12.36 -24.12 -12.19
CA ASP A 344 -12.50 -24.51 -13.62
C ASP A 344 -11.46 -25.50 -14.14
N ASN A 345 -10.63 -26.09 -13.27
CA ASN A 345 -9.56 -27.01 -13.66
C ASN A 345 -8.67 -26.48 -14.80
N ILE A 346 -8.16 -25.27 -14.61
CA ILE A 346 -7.30 -24.54 -15.52
C ILE A 346 -5.82 -24.61 -15.08
N ASP A 347 -4.90 -24.31 -16.00
CA ASP A 347 -3.46 -24.27 -15.71
C ASP A 347 -2.98 -22.84 -15.42
N GLY A 348 -3.70 -21.82 -15.92
CA GLY A 348 -3.38 -20.43 -15.68
C GLY A 348 -4.51 -19.47 -16.00
N GLY A 349 -4.35 -18.21 -15.57
CA GLY A 349 -5.35 -17.17 -15.77
C GLY A 349 -4.72 -15.80 -16.00
N ILE A 350 -5.37 -14.98 -16.80
CA ILE A 350 -4.91 -13.62 -17.14
C ILE A 350 -6.03 -12.65 -16.79
N LEU A 351 -5.72 -11.63 -16.01
CA LEU A 351 -6.65 -10.54 -15.75
C LEU A 351 -6.64 -9.58 -16.92
N THR A 352 -7.83 -9.27 -17.46
CA THR A 352 -7.99 -8.45 -18.67
C THR A 352 -8.99 -7.34 -18.49
N PHE A 353 -8.90 -6.30 -19.32
CA PHE A 353 -9.86 -5.22 -19.45
C PHE A 353 -10.02 -4.84 -20.93
N TYR A 354 -11.07 -4.11 -21.25
CA TYR A 354 -11.29 -3.64 -22.62
C TYR A 354 -10.30 -2.52 -22.99
N SER A 355 -9.50 -2.75 -24.04
CA SER A 355 -8.66 -1.72 -24.67
C SER A 355 -8.20 -2.17 -26.05
N THR A 356 -7.89 -1.21 -26.93
CA THR A 356 -7.27 -1.44 -28.25
C THR A 356 -5.95 -0.67 -28.42
N HIS A 357 -5.49 -0.01 -27.33
CA HIS A 357 -4.28 0.84 -27.38
C HIS A 357 -3.00 0.01 -27.37
N PRO A 358 -2.04 0.20 -28.31
CA PRO A 358 -0.88 -0.69 -28.51
C PRO A 358 0.17 -0.67 -27.35
N LYS A 359 -0.06 0.06 -26.28
CA LYS A 359 0.83 0.05 -25.11
C LYS A 359 0.69 -1.20 -24.24
N TRP A 360 -0.39 -1.99 -24.41
CA TRP A 360 -0.71 -3.15 -23.58
C TRP A 360 -0.32 -4.47 -24.22
N SER A 361 -0.28 -5.52 -23.42
CA SER A 361 -0.31 -6.89 -23.91
C SER A 361 -1.75 -7.32 -24.13
N TYR A 362 -1.97 -8.29 -24.99
CA TYR A 362 -3.31 -8.75 -25.43
C TYR A 362 -3.44 -10.25 -25.38
N ALA A 363 -4.63 -10.74 -25.04
CA ALA A 363 -4.98 -12.15 -25.08
C ALA A 363 -6.09 -12.39 -26.11
N LYS A 364 -5.90 -13.35 -27.02
CA LYS A 364 -6.89 -13.81 -27.99
C LYS A 364 -7.50 -15.13 -27.52
N LEU A 365 -8.82 -15.28 -27.63
CA LEU A 365 -9.54 -16.48 -27.23
C LEU A 365 -9.79 -17.41 -28.44
N ASP A 366 -9.86 -18.71 -28.15
CA ASP A 366 -10.38 -19.73 -29.08
C ASP A 366 -11.92 -19.85 -28.99
N GLU A 367 -12.50 -20.77 -29.76
CA GLU A 367 -13.93 -21.04 -29.80
C GLU A 367 -14.50 -21.58 -28.46
N ASN A 368 -13.64 -22.11 -27.58
CA ASN A 368 -14.01 -22.65 -26.27
C ASN A 368 -13.84 -21.64 -25.14
N GLY A 369 -13.40 -20.41 -25.46
CA GLY A 369 -13.17 -19.34 -24.48
C GLY A 369 -11.83 -19.43 -23.74
N PHE A 370 -10.91 -20.29 -24.19
CA PHE A 370 -9.54 -20.33 -23.67
C PHE A 370 -8.61 -19.43 -24.48
N VAL A 371 -7.53 -18.97 -23.85
CA VAL A 371 -6.52 -18.16 -24.52
C VAL A 371 -5.77 -19.03 -25.55
N SER A 372 -5.82 -18.62 -26.81
CA SER A 372 -5.13 -19.27 -27.92
C SER A 372 -3.80 -18.61 -28.26
N GLU A 373 -3.64 -17.33 -27.94
CA GLU A 373 -2.43 -16.55 -28.21
C GLU A 373 -2.36 -15.34 -27.30
N VAL A 374 -1.17 -14.93 -26.88
CA VAL A 374 -0.91 -13.63 -26.28
C VAL A 374 0.16 -12.87 -27.06
N GLN A 375 0.02 -11.55 -27.14
CA GLN A 375 0.99 -10.68 -27.81
C GLN A 375 1.29 -9.44 -26.95
N GLU A 376 2.59 -9.13 -26.84
CA GLU A 376 3.06 -7.91 -26.15
C GLU A 376 3.02 -6.72 -27.12
N LYS A 377 2.41 -5.61 -26.71
CA LYS A 377 2.35 -4.35 -27.47
C LYS A 377 1.76 -4.45 -28.88
N LYS A 378 0.90 -5.44 -29.10
CA LYS A 378 0.25 -5.66 -30.37
C LYS A 378 -1.22 -6.04 -30.12
N PRO A 379 -2.17 -5.17 -30.48
CA PRO A 379 -3.59 -5.45 -30.32
C PRO A 379 -4.04 -6.58 -31.26
N ILE A 380 -4.17 -7.80 -30.75
CA ILE A 380 -4.70 -8.96 -31.46
C ILE A 380 -6.15 -9.26 -31.11
N SER A 381 -6.69 -8.52 -30.16
CA SER A 381 -8.06 -8.59 -29.64
C SER A 381 -8.39 -7.28 -28.90
N ASP A 382 -9.53 -7.21 -28.25
CA ASP A 382 -9.94 -6.15 -27.31
C ASP A 382 -9.65 -6.50 -25.84
N LYS A 383 -9.00 -7.66 -25.56
CA LYS A 383 -8.68 -8.17 -24.23
C LYS A 383 -7.25 -7.78 -23.86
N ALA A 384 -7.09 -6.54 -23.37
CA ALA A 384 -5.80 -6.05 -22.88
C ALA A 384 -5.50 -6.60 -21.50
N THR A 385 -4.25 -6.99 -21.23
CA THR A 385 -3.87 -7.53 -19.91
C THR A 385 -3.53 -6.41 -18.95
N VAL A 386 -3.89 -6.58 -17.68
CA VAL A 386 -3.62 -5.58 -16.63
C VAL A 386 -2.27 -5.79 -15.92
N GLY A 387 -1.50 -6.85 -16.28
CA GLY A 387 -0.26 -7.16 -15.57
C GLY A 387 -0.46 -7.96 -14.28
N ILE A 388 -1.58 -8.68 -14.17
CA ILE A 388 -1.84 -9.70 -13.12
C ILE A 388 -2.03 -11.05 -13.82
N TYR A 389 -1.18 -12.01 -13.44
CA TYR A 389 -1.02 -13.29 -14.10
C TYR A 389 -1.06 -14.42 -13.08
N TYR A 390 -2.01 -15.34 -13.22
CA TYR A 390 -2.19 -16.49 -12.34
C TYR A 390 -1.68 -17.78 -12.98
N TRP A 391 -0.98 -18.59 -12.20
CA TRP A 391 -0.55 -19.94 -12.54
C TRP A 391 -0.99 -20.90 -11.44
N THR A 392 -1.64 -21.98 -11.81
CA THR A 392 -2.08 -23.03 -10.87
C THR A 392 -0.90 -23.67 -10.15
N LYS A 393 0.27 -23.71 -10.80
CA LYS A 393 1.54 -24.13 -10.21
C LYS A 393 2.66 -23.17 -10.58
N GLY A 394 3.39 -22.70 -9.58
CA GLY A 394 4.56 -21.86 -9.83
C GLY A 394 5.64 -22.55 -10.66
N SER A 395 5.79 -23.88 -10.52
CA SER A 395 6.72 -24.67 -11.33
C SER A 395 6.38 -24.66 -12.83
N ASP A 396 5.11 -24.56 -13.21
CA ASP A 396 4.73 -24.43 -14.63
C ASP A 396 5.19 -23.07 -15.18
N TYR A 397 4.99 -21.99 -14.40
CA TYR A 397 5.53 -20.69 -14.79
C TYR A 397 7.05 -20.72 -15.01
N VAL A 398 7.79 -21.27 -14.05
CA VAL A 398 9.26 -21.36 -14.14
C VAL A 398 9.69 -22.14 -15.39
N LYS A 399 9.09 -23.32 -15.62
CA LYS A 399 9.35 -24.14 -16.82
C LYS A 399 9.17 -23.32 -18.10
N TYR A 400 8.02 -22.66 -18.26
CA TYR A 400 7.69 -21.97 -19.50
C TYR A 400 8.46 -20.66 -19.67
N ALA A 401 8.78 -19.96 -18.59
CA ALA A 401 9.63 -18.78 -18.64
C ALA A 401 11.06 -19.15 -19.08
N GLU A 402 11.64 -20.22 -18.53
CA GLU A 402 12.96 -20.73 -18.96
C GLU A 402 12.94 -21.20 -20.41
N GLN A 403 11.86 -21.85 -20.86
CA GLN A 403 11.69 -22.30 -22.25
C GLN A 403 11.64 -21.10 -23.20
N MET A 404 10.86 -20.06 -22.90
CA MET A 404 10.79 -18.82 -23.66
C MET A 404 12.15 -18.11 -23.77
N ILE A 405 12.88 -18.01 -22.65
CA ILE A 405 14.22 -17.39 -22.61
C ILE A 405 15.22 -18.22 -23.44
N LYS A 406 15.22 -19.54 -23.29
CA LYS A 406 16.07 -20.44 -24.08
C LYS A 406 15.78 -20.36 -25.59
N GLY A 407 14.51 -20.19 -25.95
CA GLY A 407 14.05 -19.95 -27.32
C GLY A 407 14.35 -18.56 -27.85
N ASN A 408 14.85 -17.65 -26.98
CA ASN A 408 15.13 -16.23 -27.27
C ASN A 408 13.92 -15.47 -27.83
N ALA A 409 12.70 -15.80 -27.36
CA ALA A 409 11.46 -15.16 -27.78
C ALA A 409 11.30 -13.78 -27.09
N ARG A 410 11.89 -12.75 -27.69
CA ARG A 410 11.93 -11.37 -27.18
C ARG A 410 10.92 -10.48 -27.89
N VAL A 411 10.43 -9.48 -27.16
CA VAL A 411 9.72 -8.34 -27.74
C VAL A 411 10.51 -7.08 -27.35
N ASN A 412 10.85 -6.22 -28.31
CA ASN A 412 11.67 -5.02 -28.08
C ASN A 412 12.96 -5.27 -27.26
N ASN A 413 13.64 -6.38 -27.55
CA ASN A 413 14.84 -6.86 -26.85
C ASN A 413 14.66 -7.24 -25.37
N GLU A 414 13.43 -7.36 -24.88
CA GLU A 414 13.13 -7.73 -23.50
C GLU A 414 12.30 -9.02 -23.44
N PHE A 415 12.40 -9.73 -22.30
CA PHE A 415 11.54 -10.86 -21.96
C PHE A 415 10.41 -10.41 -21.03
N TYR A 416 9.20 -10.34 -21.56
CA TYR A 416 8.00 -9.95 -20.81
C TYR A 416 7.34 -11.18 -20.17
N VAL A 417 6.53 -10.95 -19.10
CA VAL A 417 5.83 -12.02 -18.38
C VAL A 417 4.66 -12.57 -19.20
N CYS A 418 3.87 -11.70 -19.86
CA CYS A 418 2.69 -12.14 -20.62
C CYS A 418 3.01 -13.18 -21.70
N PRO A 419 4.06 -13.04 -22.57
CA PRO A 419 4.38 -14.00 -23.61
C PRO A 419 4.74 -15.40 -23.12
N VAL A 420 5.05 -15.59 -21.82
CA VAL A 420 5.31 -16.91 -21.22
C VAL A 420 4.12 -17.86 -21.42
N TYR A 421 2.91 -17.33 -21.47
CA TYR A 421 1.70 -18.15 -21.73
C TYR A 421 1.68 -18.81 -23.10
N ASN A 422 2.35 -18.26 -24.12
CA ASN A 422 2.42 -18.91 -25.43
C ASN A 422 3.14 -20.28 -25.35
N GLU A 423 4.17 -20.38 -24.51
CA GLU A 423 4.85 -21.66 -24.30
C GLU A 423 3.94 -22.69 -23.64
N ALA A 424 3.13 -22.26 -22.68
CA ALA A 424 2.15 -23.13 -22.03
C ALA A 424 1.01 -23.53 -22.98
N ILE A 425 0.51 -22.60 -23.80
CA ILE A 425 -0.52 -22.85 -24.80
C ILE A 425 -0.01 -23.89 -25.84
N ASN A 426 1.24 -23.78 -26.27
CA ASN A 426 1.87 -24.76 -27.18
C ASN A 426 1.94 -26.16 -26.55
N ASP A 427 2.01 -26.27 -25.23
CA ASP A 427 1.93 -27.51 -24.46
C ASP A 427 0.48 -27.94 -24.13
N ASN A 428 -0.52 -27.37 -24.80
CA ASN A 428 -1.97 -27.60 -24.59
C ASN A 428 -2.47 -27.29 -23.19
N LYS A 429 -1.84 -26.34 -22.49
CA LYS A 429 -2.31 -25.83 -21.19
C LYS A 429 -3.55 -24.95 -21.36
N LYS A 430 -4.50 -25.07 -20.44
CA LYS A 430 -5.75 -24.31 -20.44
C LYS A 430 -5.56 -22.99 -19.70
N ILE A 431 -5.54 -21.91 -20.44
CA ILE A 431 -5.41 -20.56 -19.90
C ILE A 431 -6.74 -19.83 -20.09
N LYS A 432 -7.26 -19.20 -19.02
CA LYS A 432 -8.53 -18.47 -19.03
C LYS A 432 -8.28 -16.98 -18.82
N ILE A 433 -9.18 -16.13 -19.27
CA ILE A 433 -9.20 -14.71 -18.89
C ILE A 433 -10.23 -14.44 -17.80
N PHE A 434 -10.02 -13.34 -17.10
CA PHE A 434 -11.02 -12.75 -16.21
C PHE A 434 -11.09 -11.25 -16.51
N ASP A 435 -12.23 -10.82 -17.03
CA ASP A 435 -12.45 -9.41 -17.39
C ASP A 435 -12.79 -8.57 -16.17
N ILE A 436 -12.15 -7.41 -16.06
CA ILE A 436 -12.46 -6.41 -15.05
C ILE A 436 -13.00 -5.12 -15.70
N PRO A 437 -13.79 -4.32 -14.99
CA PRO A 437 -14.34 -3.10 -15.55
C PRO A 437 -13.27 -2.06 -15.83
N LYS A 438 -12.24 -1.92 -14.98
CA LYS A 438 -11.27 -0.85 -15.11
C LYS A 438 -9.91 -1.14 -14.50
N MET A 439 -8.86 -0.67 -15.18
CA MET A 439 -7.49 -0.66 -14.71
C MET A 439 -6.94 0.76 -14.72
N TRP A 440 -6.22 1.13 -13.69
CA TRP A 440 -5.54 2.40 -13.54
C TRP A 440 -4.02 2.18 -13.53
N GLY A 441 -3.32 2.79 -14.46
CA GLY A 441 -1.86 2.82 -14.45
C GLY A 441 -1.35 3.75 -13.35
N LEU A 442 -0.24 3.35 -12.73
CA LEU A 442 0.53 4.16 -11.78
C LEU A 442 1.99 4.25 -12.22
N GLY A 443 2.29 3.80 -13.44
CA GLY A 443 3.65 3.57 -13.93
C GLY A 443 4.37 4.82 -14.46
N THR A 444 3.65 5.91 -14.70
CA THR A 444 4.20 7.20 -15.10
C THR A 444 3.65 8.32 -14.22
N PRO A 445 4.32 9.50 -14.14
CA PRO A 445 3.79 10.66 -13.43
C PRO A 445 2.41 11.09 -13.94
N GLU A 446 2.17 10.99 -15.23
CA GLU A 446 0.92 11.35 -15.91
C GLU A 446 -0.20 10.38 -15.52
N ASP A 447 0.06 9.06 -15.59
CA ASP A 447 -0.90 8.04 -15.17
C ASP A 447 -1.26 8.19 -13.70
N LEU A 448 -0.25 8.42 -12.83
CA LEU A 448 -0.46 8.66 -11.40
C LEU A 448 -1.33 9.89 -11.14
N LYS A 449 -1.05 11.01 -11.82
CA LYS A 449 -1.83 12.23 -11.72
C LYS A 449 -3.27 11.97 -12.12
N TYR A 450 -3.47 11.30 -13.26
CA TYR A 450 -4.80 10.95 -13.76
C TYR A 450 -5.58 10.07 -12.77
N PHE A 451 -4.93 9.08 -12.18
CA PHE A 451 -5.51 8.23 -11.13
C PHE A 451 -5.94 9.06 -9.91
N LEU A 452 -5.07 9.93 -9.41
CA LEU A 452 -5.34 10.76 -8.22
C LEU A 452 -6.52 11.72 -8.43
N GLU A 453 -6.68 12.23 -9.65
CA GLU A 453 -7.73 13.19 -10.01
C GLU A 453 -9.08 12.52 -10.29
N ASN A 454 -9.12 11.28 -10.78
CA ASN A 454 -10.33 10.69 -11.36
C ASN A 454 -10.84 9.42 -10.66
N GLN A 455 -10.00 8.65 -9.99
CA GLN A 455 -10.44 7.43 -9.33
C GLN A 455 -11.42 7.75 -8.18
N GLY A 456 -12.60 7.15 -8.24
CA GLY A 456 -13.70 7.37 -7.28
C GLY A 456 -14.67 8.48 -7.67
N LYS A 457 -14.51 9.12 -8.84
CA LYS A 457 -15.56 9.96 -9.45
C LYS A 457 -16.46 9.09 -10.33
N GLU A 458 -17.77 9.35 -10.31
CA GLU A 458 -18.69 8.72 -11.26
C GLU A 458 -18.31 9.13 -12.69
N GLU A 459 -18.27 8.19 -13.61
CA GLU A 459 -17.89 8.43 -14.99
C GLU A 459 -18.96 9.25 -15.68
N SER A 460 -18.59 10.45 -16.16
CA SER A 460 -19.42 11.23 -17.09
C SER A 460 -19.12 10.95 -18.56
N ASP A 461 -18.04 10.20 -18.88
CA ASP A 461 -17.66 9.94 -20.28
C ASP A 461 -16.80 8.65 -20.42
N PRO A 462 -17.30 7.60 -21.09
CA PRO A 462 -16.54 6.38 -21.36
C PRO A 462 -15.40 6.55 -22.39
N ASP A 463 -15.40 7.62 -23.19
CA ASP A 463 -14.44 7.82 -24.28
C ASP A 463 -13.15 8.57 -23.88
N LEU A 464 -13.02 9.00 -22.61
CA LEU A 464 -11.84 9.69 -22.09
C LEU A 464 -10.52 8.88 -22.16
N TRP A 465 -10.60 7.56 -22.32
CA TRP A 465 -9.44 6.67 -22.45
C TRP A 465 -8.83 6.62 -23.86
N VAL A 466 -9.59 7.03 -24.87
CA VAL A 466 -9.14 7.04 -26.27
C VAL A 466 -8.17 8.18 -26.53
N ASN A 467 -8.19 9.23 -25.71
CA ASN A 467 -7.47 10.49 -25.91
C ASN A 467 -6.35 10.75 -24.88
N ALA A 468 -5.85 9.74 -24.15
CA ALA A 468 -4.64 9.92 -23.35
C ALA A 468 -3.47 10.27 -24.29
N PRO A 469 -2.73 11.36 -24.06
CA PRO A 469 -1.66 11.77 -24.96
C PRO A 469 -0.62 10.66 -25.10
N ASN A 470 -0.20 10.42 -26.33
CA ASN A 470 0.84 9.44 -26.67
C ASN A 470 2.15 9.90 -25.97
N PRO A 471 2.73 9.12 -25.07
CA PRO A 471 3.95 9.53 -24.34
C PRO A 471 5.20 9.58 -25.23
N ASN A 472 5.05 9.38 -26.55
CA ASN A 472 6.15 9.42 -27.54
C ASN A 472 5.95 10.52 -28.60
N GLU A 473 4.99 11.47 -28.42
CA GLU A 473 4.93 12.72 -29.18
C GLU A 473 5.54 13.87 -28.38
#